data_76d620f403e6aebd5b864a37f8db8e66
#
_entry.id   76d620f403e6aebd5b864a37f8db8e66
#
_cell.length_a   1.000
_cell.length_b   1.000
_cell.length_c   1.000
_cell.angle_alpha   90.00
_cell.angle_beta   90.00
_cell.angle_gamma   90.00
#
_symmetry.space_group_name_H-M   'P 1'
#
loop_
_entity.id
_entity.type
_entity.pdbx_description
1 polymer ?
#
loop_
_entity_poly.entity_id
_entity_poly.type
_entity_poly.pdbx_seq_one_letter_code
_entity_poly.pdbx_strand_id
1 'polypeptide(L)'
;MALDVRPIADGDTDSVIALWKAAGLTVPHNDPYEDIRFCQRSHNAEILLGFDANGLAATVMVGHDGHRGWYYYVGVAPDRQTSGLGREIMSAAEEWLKERGVGKAQLMIRPTNTRVKAFYERLGYDEEDRLVMAKRFRPAPDWQAGQTETMVIHLEMLARPDREPARPPKIGKRVTLEPMATPSVRFYRFLYNGVGGDWIWVSRRIMDDTALAAVLSRPGAEYYLLQVDGEPAGFCELERNEDGQDVELSYF
;
A
#
# COMPACT_ATOMS: atom_id res chain seq x y z
N MET A 1 13.02 4.12 29.04
CA MET A 1 13.86 4.59 27.90
C MET A 1 12.96 5.44 27.03
N ALA A 2 13.44 6.60 26.59
CA ALA A 2 12.69 7.46 25.69
C ALA A 2 12.65 6.83 24.30
N LEU A 3 11.52 7.00 23.56
CA LEU A 3 11.40 6.60 22.17
C LEU A 3 12.31 7.47 21.29
N ASP A 4 13.01 6.82 20.35
CA ASP A 4 13.56 7.52 19.19
C ASP A 4 12.43 7.68 18.17
N VAL A 5 11.97 8.93 17.97
CA VAL A 5 10.81 9.22 17.14
C VAL A 5 11.23 9.86 15.82
N ARG A 6 10.80 9.26 14.71
CA ARG A 6 11.05 9.80 13.36
C ARG A 6 9.84 9.60 12.44
N PRO A 7 9.75 10.36 11.36
CA PRO A 7 8.80 10.08 10.29
C PRO A 7 8.98 8.70 9.65
N ILE A 8 7.89 8.18 9.06
CA ILE A 8 7.91 6.95 8.28
C ILE A 8 8.79 7.10 7.03
N ALA A 9 9.57 6.07 6.72
CA ALA A 9 10.33 5.95 5.47
C ALA A 9 9.79 4.81 4.60
N ASP A 10 10.17 4.75 3.32
CA ASP A 10 9.63 3.78 2.34
C ASP A 10 9.76 2.31 2.78
N GLY A 11 10.83 1.97 3.50
CA GLY A 11 11.05 0.60 3.99
C GLY A 11 10.27 0.20 5.23
N ASP A 12 9.56 1.13 5.88
CA ASP A 12 8.89 0.87 7.16
C ASP A 12 7.45 0.32 7.01
N THR A 13 6.86 0.42 5.82
CA THR A 13 5.43 0.14 5.60
C THR A 13 4.98 -1.21 6.16
N ASP A 14 5.69 -2.28 5.88
CA ASP A 14 5.30 -3.62 6.32
C ASP A 14 5.39 -3.78 7.84
N SER A 15 6.42 -3.20 8.47
CA SER A 15 6.58 -3.23 9.94
C SER A 15 5.51 -2.40 10.65
N VAL A 16 5.14 -1.26 10.08
CA VAL A 16 4.03 -0.43 10.57
C VAL A 16 2.71 -1.18 10.49
N ILE A 17 2.41 -1.81 9.36
CA ILE A 17 1.17 -2.59 9.19
C ILE A 17 1.15 -3.81 10.11
N ALA A 18 2.29 -4.48 10.31
CA ALA A 18 2.40 -5.58 11.26
C ALA A 18 2.08 -5.12 12.70
N LEU A 19 2.60 -3.96 13.12
CA LEU A 19 2.27 -3.37 14.41
C LEU A 19 0.78 -3.01 14.49
N TRP A 20 0.21 -2.37 13.47
CA TRP A 20 -1.21 -2.02 13.44
C TRP A 20 -2.12 -3.24 13.53
N LYS A 21 -1.80 -4.33 12.83
CA LYS A 21 -2.52 -5.61 12.94
C LYS A 21 -2.42 -6.18 14.35
N ALA A 22 -1.21 -6.24 14.91
CA ALA A 22 -0.98 -6.77 16.25
C ALA A 22 -1.69 -5.95 17.35
N ALA A 23 -1.76 -4.62 17.17
CA ALA A 23 -2.45 -3.70 18.08
C ALA A 23 -3.98 -3.61 17.84
N GLY A 24 -4.54 -4.34 16.85
CA GLY A 24 -5.98 -4.34 16.54
C GLY A 24 -6.48 -3.03 15.94
N LEU A 25 -5.60 -2.28 15.26
CA LEU A 25 -5.94 -0.98 14.64
C LEU A 25 -6.45 -1.09 13.23
N THR A 26 -6.26 -2.23 12.58
CA THR A 26 -6.77 -2.46 11.22
C THR A 26 -8.23 -2.88 11.24
N VAL A 27 -8.98 -2.43 10.25
CA VAL A 27 -10.42 -2.74 10.09
C VAL A 27 -10.72 -3.17 8.64
N PRO A 28 -11.71 -4.06 8.40
CA PRO A 28 -11.99 -4.63 7.08
C PRO A 28 -12.24 -3.61 5.98
N HIS A 29 -12.71 -2.45 6.34
CA HIS A 29 -13.17 -1.44 5.41
C HIS A 29 -12.14 -0.32 5.13
N ASN A 30 -10.93 -0.43 5.65
CA ASN A 30 -9.81 0.46 5.33
C ASN A 30 -8.59 -0.37 4.95
N ASP A 31 -7.98 -0.06 3.81
CA ASP A 31 -6.71 -0.65 3.41
C ASP A 31 -5.56 0.14 4.05
N PRO A 32 -4.77 -0.45 4.98
CA PRO A 32 -3.69 0.25 5.65
C PRO A 32 -2.56 0.68 4.70
N TYR A 33 -2.34 -0.03 3.60
CA TYR A 33 -1.38 0.38 2.58
C TYR A 33 -1.83 1.64 1.84
N GLU A 34 -3.13 1.73 1.52
CA GLU A 34 -3.71 2.93 0.92
C GLU A 34 -3.67 4.11 1.89
N ASP A 35 -3.97 3.89 3.16
CA ASP A 35 -3.96 4.94 4.18
C ASP A 35 -2.53 5.49 4.39
N ILE A 36 -1.50 4.63 4.42
CA ILE A 36 -0.09 5.06 4.48
C ILE A 36 0.27 5.87 3.24
N ARG A 37 0.00 5.35 2.03
CA ARG A 37 0.30 6.06 0.79
C ARG A 37 -0.45 7.39 0.67
N PHE A 38 -1.69 7.45 1.15
CA PHE A 38 -2.47 8.68 1.15
C PHE A 38 -1.86 9.72 2.11
N CYS A 39 -1.47 9.29 3.31
CA CYS A 39 -0.78 10.14 4.29
C CYS A 39 0.55 10.67 3.74
N GLN A 40 1.41 9.79 3.18
CA GLN A 40 2.73 10.17 2.64
C GLN A 40 2.66 11.18 1.48
N ARG A 41 1.55 11.21 0.74
CA ARG A 41 1.32 12.22 -0.33
C ARG A 41 0.77 13.54 0.19
N SER A 42 0.39 13.61 1.46
CA SER A 42 -0.15 14.82 2.07
C SER A 42 0.99 15.70 2.60
N HIS A 43 0.87 17.01 2.43
CA HIS A 43 1.75 17.98 3.08
C HIS A 43 1.31 18.31 4.51
N ASN A 44 0.10 17.90 4.88
CA ASN A 44 -0.56 18.24 6.13
C ASN A 44 -0.71 17.04 7.08
N ALA A 45 -0.04 15.94 6.79
CA ALA A 45 -0.09 14.74 7.61
C ALA A 45 1.26 14.01 7.62
N GLU A 46 1.52 13.26 8.68
CA GLU A 46 2.73 12.50 8.89
C GLU A 46 2.41 11.22 9.67
N ILE A 47 3.18 10.16 9.46
CA ILE A 47 3.19 9.00 10.34
C ILE A 47 4.48 9.03 11.13
N LEU A 48 4.37 9.20 12.43
CA LEU A 48 5.51 9.17 13.35
C LEU A 48 5.67 7.76 13.90
N LEU A 49 6.90 7.28 13.87
CA LEU A 49 7.34 5.98 14.35
C LEU A 49 8.23 6.14 15.57
N GLY A 50 7.89 5.46 16.65
CA GLY A 50 8.69 5.43 17.87
C GLY A 50 9.43 4.10 18.02
N PHE A 51 10.75 4.17 18.11
CA PHE A 51 11.62 3.01 18.26
C PHE A 51 12.17 2.95 19.68
N ASP A 52 12.27 1.74 20.22
CA ASP A 52 13.06 1.44 21.41
C ASP A 52 14.25 0.51 21.08
N ALA A 53 14.94 -0.01 22.07
CA ALA A 53 16.08 -0.90 21.86
C ALA A 53 15.75 -2.20 21.12
N ASN A 54 14.46 -2.56 21.04
CA ASN A 54 13.98 -3.79 20.42
C ASN A 54 13.27 -3.54 19.07
N GLY A 55 13.34 -2.33 18.53
CA GLY A 55 12.79 -1.95 17.24
C GLY A 55 11.52 -1.10 17.34
N LEU A 56 10.66 -1.15 16.31
CA LEU A 56 9.43 -0.36 16.25
C LEU A 56 8.48 -0.72 17.39
N ALA A 57 8.18 0.26 18.24
CA ALA A 57 7.43 0.10 19.48
C ALA A 57 6.10 0.85 19.50
N ALA A 58 6.02 2.00 18.81
CA ALA A 58 4.81 2.81 18.77
C ALA A 58 4.65 3.54 17.44
N THR A 59 3.42 3.88 17.09
CA THR A 59 3.09 4.67 15.91
C THR A 59 1.97 5.67 16.20
N VAL A 60 1.94 6.75 15.43
CA VAL A 60 0.79 7.65 15.31
C VAL A 60 0.74 8.25 13.92
N MET A 61 -0.41 8.28 13.30
CA MET A 61 -0.67 9.12 12.14
C MET A 61 -1.24 10.44 12.66
N VAL A 62 -0.57 11.54 12.38
CA VAL A 62 -0.96 12.89 12.79
C VAL A 62 -1.17 13.76 11.56
N GLY A 63 -2.13 14.67 11.60
CA GLY A 63 -2.37 15.59 10.51
C GLY A 63 -3.28 16.74 10.90
N HIS A 64 -3.45 17.71 10.00
CA HIS A 64 -4.40 18.80 10.17
C HIS A 64 -5.13 19.13 8.87
N ASP A 65 -6.35 19.61 9.00
CA ASP A 65 -7.23 20.00 7.90
C ASP A 65 -7.22 21.53 7.62
N GLY A 66 -6.28 22.25 8.21
CA GLY A 66 -6.21 23.72 8.19
C GLY A 66 -7.03 24.41 9.29
N HIS A 67 -7.77 23.64 10.10
CA HIS A 67 -8.57 24.14 11.21
C HIS A 67 -8.30 23.40 12.53
N ARG A 68 -8.21 22.05 12.46
CA ARG A 68 -7.97 21.16 13.61
C ARG A 68 -6.89 20.14 13.29
N GLY A 69 -6.20 19.67 14.33
CA GLY A 69 -5.36 18.49 14.28
C GLY A 69 -6.17 17.22 14.49
N TRP A 70 -5.69 16.12 13.93
CA TRP A 70 -6.32 14.80 14.01
C TRP A 70 -5.28 13.71 14.23
N TYR A 71 -5.65 12.70 15.00
CA TYR A 71 -4.82 11.52 15.23
C TYR A 71 -5.54 10.26 14.79
N TYR A 72 -4.79 9.41 14.08
CA TYR A 72 -5.22 8.08 13.67
C TYR A 72 -4.11 7.08 13.94
N TYR A 73 -4.42 5.80 13.96
CA TYR A 73 -3.45 4.72 14.09
C TYR A 73 -2.47 4.90 15.25
N VAL A 74 -2.98 5.42 16.38
CA VAL A 74 -2.20 5.50 17.62
C VAL A 74 -2.07 4.10 18.20
N GLY A 75 -0.89 3.53 18.13
CA GLY A 75 -0.61 2.16 18.53
C GLY A 75 0.68 1.98 19.28
N VAL A 76 0.67 1.02 20.19
CA VAL A 76 1.87 0.53 20.88
C VAL A 76 1.89 -0.98 20.73
N ALA A 77 3.07 -1.54 20.44
CA ALA A 77 3.28 -2.97 20.34
C ALA A 77 2.71 -3.69 21.58
N PRO A 78 1.93 -4.78 21.40
CA PRO A 78 1.18 -5.41 22.51
C PRO A 78 2.04 -5.79 23.71
N ASP A 79 3.26 -6.26 23.48
CA ASP A 79 4.25 -6.66 24.49
C ASP A 79 4.89 -5.47 25.23
N ARG A 80 4.64 -4.24 24.78
CA ARG A 80 5.21 -2.99 25.30
C ARG A 80 4.15 -2.00 25.78
N GLN A 81 2.88 -2.42 25.79
CA GLN A 81 1.80 -1.61 26.35
C GLN A 81 2.02 -1.38 27.87
N THR A 82 1.41 -0.32 28.40
CA THR A 82 1.50 0.10 29.81
C THR A 82 2.89 0.60 30.28
N SER A 83 3.88 0.67 29.39
CA SER A 83 5.24 1.15 29.70
C SER A 83 5.45 2.67 29.53
N GLY A 84 4.40 3.42 29.17
CA GLY A 84 4.48 4.87 28.95
C GLY A 84 4.68 5.29 27.49
N LEU A 85 5.00 4.36 26.58
CA LEU A 85 5.31 4.66 25.18
C LEU A 85 4.14 5.33 24.44
N GLY A 86 2.89 5.00 24.79
CA GLY A 86 1.71 5.67 24.25
C GLY A 86 1.67 7.17 24.58
N ARG A 87 2.14 7.59 25.76
CA ARG A 87 2.28 9.00 26.13
C ARG A 87 3.39 9.66 25.31
N GLU A 88 4.52 8.99 25.16
CA GLU A 88 5.67 9.54 24.44
C GLU A 88 5.36 9.80 22.97
N ILE A 89 4.75 8.83 22.28
CA ILE A 89 4.39 8.99 20.87
C ILE A 89 3.31 10.06 20.67
N MET A 90 2.36 10.19 21.63
CA MET A 90 1.36 11.26 21.60
C MET A 90 2.00 12.63 21.83
N SER A 91 2.95 12.76 22.76
CA SER A 91 3.69 14.01 22.95
C SER A 91 4.41 14.46 21.69
N ALA A 92 5.04 13.54 20.96
CA ALA A 92 5.69 13.86 19.68
C ALA A 92 4.66 14.33 18.62
N ALA A 93 3.50 13.70 18.55
CA ALA A 93 2.43 14.11 17.63
C ALA A 93 1.81 15.47 18.01
N GLU A 94 1.66 15.75 19.29
CA GLU A 94 1.21 17.05 19.77
C GLU A 94 2.20 18.16 19.43
N GLU A 95 3.50 17.90 19.59
CA GLU A 95 4.55 18.86 19.21
C GLU A 95 4.54 19.13 17.72
N TRP A 96 4.44 18.08 16.90
CA TRP A 96 4.29 18.19 15.44
C TRP A 96 3.13 19.13 15.04
N LEU A 97 1.98 19.07 15.74
CA LEU A 97 0.85 19.96 15.50
C LEU A 97 1.10 21.40 15.99
N LYS A 98 1.72 21.56 17.16
CA LYS A 98 2.05 22.88 17.73
C LYS A 98 3.01 23.66 16.84
N GLU A 99 4.06 23.00 16.35
CA GLU A 99 5.02 23.58 15.40
C GLU A 99 4.37 24.11 14.13
N ARG A 100 3.20 23.55 13.76
CA ARG A 100 2.40 23.97 12.60
C ARG A 100 1.29 24.97 12.93
N GLY A 101 1.27 25.47 14.19
CA GLY A 101 0.31 26.48 14.63
C GLY A 101 -1.11 25.94 14.87
N VAL A 102 -1.27 24.62 15.01
CA VAL A 102 -2.58 24.01 15.26
C VAL A 102 -2.98 24.26 16.72
N GLY A 103 -4.09 25.00 16.92
CA GLY A 103 -4.56 25.37 18.24
C GLY A 103 -5.37 24.30 18.98
N LYS A 104 -5.82 23.26 18.30
CA LYS A 104 -6.62 22.19 18.90
C LYS A 104 -6.53 20.91 18.08
N ALA A 105 -6.37 19.78 18.75
CA ALA A 105 -6.39 18.47 18.14
C ALA A 105 -7.60 17.65 18.61
N GLN A 106 -8.06 16.74 17.76
CA GLN A 106 -9.22 15.87 17.99
C GLN A 106 -8.87 14.44 17.59
N LEU A 107 -9.62 13.50 18.14
CA LEU A 107 -9.56 12.08 17.80
C LEU A 107 -10.95 11.45 18.00
N MET A 108 -11.15 10.28 17.43
CA MET A 108 -12.41 9.55 17.55
C MET A 108 -12.19 8.23 18.28
N ILE A 109 -13.00 7.99 19.32
CA ILE A 109 -12.96 6.77 20.09
C ILE A 109 -14.33 6.09 19.98
N ARG A 110 -14.36 4.78 19.77
CA ARG A 110 -15.62 4.03 19.85
C ARG A 110 -16.17 4.10 21.27
N PRO A 111 -17.47 4.41 21.49
CA PRO A 111 -18.03 4.54 22.83
C PRO A 111 -17.78 3.35 23.75
N THR A 112 -17.64 2.16 23.17
CA THR A 112 -17.37 0.91 23.91
C THR A 112 -15.91 0.76 24.34
N ASN A 113 -14.99 1.60 23.82
CA ASN A 113 -13.55 1.51 24.15
C ASN A 113 -13.19 2.40 25.36
N THR A 114 -13.73 2.06 26.51
CA THR A 114 -13.54 2.83 27.76
C THR A 114 -12.07 2.90 28.22
N ARG A 115 -11.27 1.86 27.92
CA ARG A 115 -9.84 1.83 28.26
C ARG A 115 -9.07 2.92 27.48
N VAL A 116 -9.34 3.05 26.20
CA VAL A 116 -8.71 4.06 25.35
C VAL A 116 -9.19 5.45 25.74
N LYS A 117 -10.48 5.63 26.01
CA LYS A 117 -11.03 6.89 26.54
C LYS A 117 -10.26 7.33 27.81
N ALA A 118 -10.15 6.47 28.81
CA ALA A 118 -9.42 6.76 30.04
C ALA A 118 -7.92 7.04 29.82
N PHE A 119 -7.31 6.51 28.75
CA PHE A 119 -5.95 6.85 28.37
C PHE A 119 -5.85 8.31 27.91
N TYR A 120 -6.72 8.77 27.03
CA TYR A 120 -6.70 10.15 26.55
C TYR A 120 -7.11 11.17 27.61
N GLU A 121 -8.07 10.84 28.47
CA GLU A 121 -8.40 11.67 29.64
C GLU A 121 -7.16 11.94 30.54
N ARG A 122 -6.32 10.93 30.78
CA ARG A 122 -5.05 11.10 31.51
C ARG A 122 -3.99 11.92 30.76
N LEU A 123 -4.15 12.13 29.48
CA LEU A 123 -3.33 13.02 28.66
C LEU A 123 -3.91 14.45 28.60
N GLY A 124 -5.08 14.70 29.21
CA GLY A 124 -5.72 16.01 29.23
C GLY A 124 -6.68 16.25 28.07
N TYR A 125 -7.13 15.19 27.39
CA TYR A 125 -8.19 15.29 26.40
C TYR A 125 -9.56 15.18 27.07
N ASP A 126 -10.46 16.07 26.68
CA ASP A 126 -11.84 16.09 27.16
C ASP A 126 -12.79 15.53 26.10
N GLU A 127 -13.85 14.88 26.55
CA GLU A 127 -14.95 14.47 25.68
C GLU A 127 -15.72 15.69 25.18
N GLU A 128 -15.96 15.77 23.89
CA GLU A 128 -16.79 16.81 23.27
C GLU A 128 -18.11 16.20 22.82
N ASP A 129 -19.21 16.91 23.11
CA ASP A 129 -20.54 16.53 22.63
C ASP A 129 -20.66 16.87 21.12
N ARG A 130 -20.18 15.94 20.29
CA ARG A 130 -20.20 16.02 18.82
C ARG A 130 -20.64 14.70 18.23
N LEU A 131 -21.47 14.78 17.21
CA LEU A 131 -21.86 13.63 16.41
C LEU A 131 -21.02 13.57 15.15
N VAL A 132 -20.37 12.44 14.89
CA VAL A 132 -19.60 12.22 13.67
C VAL A 132 -20.51 11.64 12.61
N MET A 133 -20.55 12.31 11.44
CA MET A 133 -21.26 11.83 10.26
C MET A 133 -20.25 11.50 9.17
N ALA A 134 -20.43 10.38 8.47
CA ALA A 134 -19.52 9.93 7.43
C ALA A 134 -20.28 9.53 6.15
N LYS A 135 -19.69 9.81 4.98
CA LYS A 135 -20.17 9.32 3.68
C LYS A 135 -19.02 8.71 2.92
N ARG A 136 -19.19 7.49 2.46
CA ARG A 136 -18.22 6.83 1.58
C ARG A 136 -18.39 7.34 0.15
N PHE A 137 -17.26 7.65 -0.49
CA PHE A 137 -17.21 8.02 -1.91
C PHE A 137 -16.70 6.86 -2.80
N ARG A 138 -16.12 5.83 -2.18
CA ARG A 138 -15.67 4.59 -2.85
C ARG A 138 -16.22 3.39 -2.08
N PRO A 139 -16.44 2.24 -2.73
CA PRO A 139 -16.70 0.99 -2.01
C PRO A 139 -15.63 0.74 -0.95
N ALA A 140 -15.99 0.08 0.14
CA ALA A 140 -15.00 -0.37 1.11
C ALA A 140 -14.07 -1.39 0.42
N PRO A 141 -12.73 -1.21 0.47
CA PRO A 141 -11.83 -2.23 -0.02
C PRO A 141 -12.00 -3.48 0.84
N ASP A 142 -12.05 -4.63 0.21
CA ASP A 142 -12.05 -5.92 0.89
C ASP A 142 -10.61 -6.41 1.11
N TRP A 143 -9.80 -5.61 1.78
CA TRP A 143 -8.39 -5.93 2.01
C TRP A 143 -8.17 -6.98 3.11
N GLN A 144 -9.16 -7.19 4.00
CA GLN A 144 -9.11 -8.29 4.99
C GLN A 144 -9.29 -9.65 4.34
N ALA A 145 -9.82 -9.65 3.19
CA ALA A 145 -9.53 -10.73 2.28
C ALA A 145 -8.02 -10.83 2.02
N GLY A 146 -7.16 -10.54 2.97
CA GLY A 146 -5.70 -10.78 2.94
C GLY A 146 -5.32 -12.15 2.38
N GLN A 147 -6.33 -12.89 2.03
CA GLN A 147 -6.48 -14.00 1.13
C GLN A 147 -7.83 -13.84 0.44
N THR A 148 -7.90 -13.04 -0.62
CA THR A 148 -8.94 -13.26 -1.62
C THR A 148 -8.71 -14.67 -2.12
N GLU A 149 -9.64 -15.59 -1.91
CA GLU A 149 -9.65 -16.84 -2.65
C GLU A 149 -9.74 -16.46 -4.12
N THR A 150 -8.59 -16.42 -4.76
CA THR A 150 -8.51 -16.16 -6.18
C THR A 150 -8.48 -17.53 -6.85
N MET A 151 -9.46 -17.81 -7.66
CA MET A 151 -9.40 -18.97 -8.54
C MET A 151 -8.36 -18.67 -9.63
N VAL A 152 -7.18 -19.22 -9.50
CA VAL A 152 -6.17 -19.19 -10.57
C VAL A 152 -6.51 -20.30 -11.55
N ILE A 153 -6.92 -19.93 -12.76
CA ILE A 153 -7.16 -20.88 -13.84
C ILE A 153 -5.88 -20.96 -14.65
N HIS A 154 -5.18 -22.06 -14.54
CA HIS A 154 -4.05 -22.37 -15.41
C HIS A 154 -4.60 -22.93 -16.74
N LEU A 155 -4.28 -22.25 -17.82
CA LEU A 155 -4.60 -22.70 -19.17
C LEU A 155 -3.33 -23.25 -19.80
N GLU A 156 -3.42 -24.45 -20.37
CA GLU A 156 -2.31 -25.09 -21.07
C GLU A 156 -2.69 -25.32 -22.53
N MET A 157 -1.76 -25.04 -23.43
CA MET A 157 -1.90 -25.33 -24.85
C MET A 157 -0.93 -26.43 -25.21
N LEU A 158 -1.42 -27.65 -25.28
CA LEU A 158 -0.60 -28.86 -25.57
C LEU A 158 -0.16 -28.99 -27.03
N ALA A 159 -0.83 -28.32 -27.95
CA ALA A 159 -0.51 -28.32 -29.39
C ALA A 159 -0.95 -27.01 -30.04
N ARG A 160 -0.25 -26.64 -31.12
CA ARG A 160 -0.65 -25.48 -31.90
C ARG A 160 -2.04 -25.74 -32.52
N PRO A 161 -2.99 -24.79 -32.37
CA PRO A 161 -4.32 -24.96 -32.94
C PRO A 161 -4.29 -25.02 -34.47
N ASP A 162 -5.10 -25.91 -35.08
CA ASP A 162 -5.30 -26.02 -36.52
C ASP A 162 -6.23 -24.93 -37.08
N ARG A 163 -6.05 -23.70 -36.62
CA ARG A 163 -6.83 -22.55 -37.10
C ARG A 163 -5.92 -21.40 -37.47
N GLU A 164 -6.39 -20.56 -38.35
CA GLU A 164 -5.72 -19.31 -38.69
C GLU A 164 -5.43 -18.50 -37.43
N PRO A 165 -4.22 -17.91 -37.32
CA PRO A 165 -3.90 -17.00 -36.21
C PRO A 165 -4.93 -15.88 -36.10
N ALA A 166 -5.28 -15.49 -34.89
CA ALA A 166 -6.14 -14.34 -34.67
C ALA A 166 -5.52 -13.10 -35.31
N ARG A 167 -6.33 -12.34 -36.01
CA ARG A 167 -5.90 -11.07 -36.61
C ARG A 167 -6.16 -9.93 -35.62
N PRO A 168 -5.33 -8.88 -35.62
CA PRO A 168 -5.60 -7.68 -34.83
C PRO A 168 -6.99 -7.13 -35.15
N PRO A 169 -7.71 -6.60 -34.17
CA PRO A 169 -9.01 -5.98 -34.36
C PRO A 169 -8.90 -4.79 -35.31
N LYS A 170 -9.89 -4.68 -36.25
CA LYS A 170 -9.97 -3.54 -37.15
C LYS A 170 -10.56 -2.33 -36.46
N ILE A 171 -9.73 -1.59 -35.72
CA ILE A 171 -10.14 -0.40 -34.96
C ILE A 171 -9.86 0.92 -35.66
N GLY A 172 -9.47 0.87 -36.97
CA GLY A 172 -9.12 2.07 -37.72
C GLY A 172 -7.80 2.74 -37.32
N LYS A 173 -7.00 2.06 -36.51
CA LYS A 173 -5.70 2.51 -35.97
C LYS A 173 -4.62 1.49 -36.29
N ARG A 174 -3.38 1.94 -36.37
CA ARG A 174 -2.22 1.05 -36.51
C ARG A 174 -1.95 0.35 -35.18
N VAL A 175 -2.06 -0.96 -35.16
CA VAL A 175 -1.72 -1.79 -33.99
C VAL A 175 -0.45 -2.57 -34.31
N THR A 176 0.54 -2.48 -33.43
CA THR A 176 1.80 -3.25 -33.52
C THR A 176 2.06 -3.96 -32.20
N LEU A 177 2.63 -5.17 -32.28
CA LEU A 177 3.17 -5.92 -31.15
C LEU A 177 4.62 -6.21 -31.47
N GLU A 178 5.53 -5.62 -30.75
CA GLU A 178 6.96 -5.67 -31.04
C GLU A 178 7.75 -6.21 -29.86
N PRO A 179 8.78 -7.04 -30.12
CA PRO A 179 9.66 -7.48 -29.05
C PRO A 179 10.37 -6.26 -28.44
N MET A 180 10.50 -6.27 -27.15
CA MET A 180 11.10 -5.22 -26.35
C MET A 180 12.35 -5.80 -25.68
N ALA A 181 13.47 -5.06 -25.70
CA ALA A 181 14.61 -5.40 -24.86
C ALA A 181 14.20 -5.41 -23.37
N THR A 182 15.02 -6.01 -22.51
CA THR A 182 14.77 -5.98 -21.05
C THR A 182 14.38 -4.57 -20.62
N PRO A 183 13.15 -4.33 -20.16
CA PRO A 183 12.69 -3.00 -19.83
C PRO A 183 13.40 -2.48 -18.56
N SER A 184 13.60 -1.17 -18.49
CA SER A 184 14.01 -0.57 -17.22
C SER A 184 12.89 -0.77 -16.18
N VAL A 185 13.26 -0.87 -14.90
CA VAL A 185 12.30 -0.99 -13.78
C VAL A 185 11.21 0.07 -13.85
N ARG A 186 11.58 1.32 -14.14
CA ARG A 186 10.63 2.43 -14.25
C ARG A 186 9.62 2.23 -15.38
N PHE A 187 10.08 1.80 -16.55
CA PHE A 187 9.21 1.58 -17.70
C PHE A 187 8.31 0.36 -17.49
N TYR A 188 8.88 -0.72 -16.93
CA TYR A 188 8.09 -1.90 -16.57
C TYR A 188 6.97 -1.55 -15.55
N ARG A 189 7.28 -0.80 -14.50
CA ARG A 189 6.27 -0.34 -13.54
C ARG A 189 5.18 0.51 -14.17
N PHE A 190 5.54 1.35 -15.13
CA PHE A 190 4.55 2.14 -15.89
C PHE A 190 3.57 1.21 -16.64
N LEU A 191 4.09 0.22 -17.37
CA LEU A 191 3.27 -0.75 -18.11
C LEU A 191 2.45 -1.63 -17.15
N TYR A 192 3.10 -2.20 -16.14
CA TYR A 192 2.47 -3.09 -15.16
C TYR A 192 1.33 -2.40 -14.39
N ASN A 193 1.53 -1.16 -13.99
CA ASN A 193 0.49 -0.39 -13.31
C ASN A 193 -0.60 0.12 -14.26
N GLY A 194 -0.24 0.45 -15.49
CA GLY A 194 -1.20 0.90 -16.50
C GLY A 194 -2.17 -0.21 -16.91
N VAL A 195 -1.68 -1.43 -17.10
CA VAL A 195 -2.50 -2.59 -17.46
C VAL A 195 -3.14 -3.22 -16.23
N GLY A 196 -2.33 -3.55 -15.22
CA GLY A 196 -2.75 -4.29 -14.03
C GLY A 196 -3.32 -3.42 -12.91
N GLY A 197 -3.50 -2.09 -13.12
CA GLY A 197 -3.92 -1.13 -12.10
C GLY A 197 -5.26 -1.44 -11.47
N ASP A 198 -6.21 -1.84 -12.30
CA ASP A 198 -7.58 -2.18 -11.91
C ASP A 198 -7.76 -3.68 -11.58
N TRP A 199 -6.69 -4.47 -11.70
CA TRP A 199 -6.69 -5.91 -11.47
C TRP A 199 -5.85 -6.29 -10.26
N ILE A 200 -5.90 -7.56 -9.84
CA ILE A 200 -5.15 -8.10 -8.69
C ILE A 200 -3.67 -8.37 -9.10
N TRP A 201 -3.06 -7.48 -9.82
CA TRP A 201 -1.63 -7.56 -10.15
C TRP A 201 -0.81 -6.91 -9.03
N VAL A 202 -0.39 -7.70 -8.05
CA VAL A 202 0.28 -7.20 -6.84
C VAL A 202 1.76 -7.60 -6.81
N SER A 203 2.11 -8.80 -7.32
CA SER A 203 3.42 -9.40 -7.11
C SER A 203 4.61 -8.51 -7.52
N ARG A 204 4.53 -7.82 -8.64
CA ARG A 204 5.60 -6.92 -9.11
C ARG A 204 5.55 -5.53 -8.45
N ARG A 205 4.42 -5.13 -7.88
CA ARG A 205 4.28 -3.84 -7.18
C ARG A 205 4.98 -3.82 -5.84
N ILE A 206 4.98 -4.94 -5.13
CA ILE A 206 5.57 -5.06 -3.78
C ILE A 206 7.07 -5.31 -3.79
N MET A 207 7.67 -5.62 -4.97
CA MET A 207 9.11 -5.79 -5.11
C MET A 207 9.82 -4.44 -5.04
N ASP A 208 10.96 -4.38 -4.33
CA ASP A 208 11.89 -3.26 -4.47
C ASP A 208 12.52 -3.23 -5.88
N ASP A 209 13.19 -2.15 -6.23
CA ASP A 209 13.76 -1.97 -7.57
C ASP A 209 14.88 -2.97 -7.88
N THR A 210 15.64 -3.41 -6.88
CA THR A 210 16.72 -4.40 -7.05
C THR A 210 16.15 -5.78 -7.34
N ALA A 211 15.16 -6.22 -6.55
CA ALA A 211 14.48 -7.48 -6.75
C ALA A 211 13.75 -7.50 -8.10
N LEU A 212 13.07 -6.42 -8.46
CA LEU A 212 12.38 -6.32 -9.74
C LEU A 212 13.39 -6.34 -10.92
N ALA A 213 14.50 -5.61 -10.84
CA ALA A 213 15.53 -5.64 -11.88
C ALA A 213 16.10 -7.05 -12.09
N ALA A 214 16.32 -7.81 -11.01
CA ALA A 214 16.79 -9.19 -11.08
C ALA A 214 15.76 -10.08 -11.81
N VAL A 215 14.48 -9.94 -11.49
CA VAL A 215 13.39 -10.66 -12.17
C VAL A 215 13.32 -10.32 -13.64
N LEU A 216 13.44 -9.02 -14.00
CA LEU A 216 13.36 -8.59 -15.40
C LEU A 216 14.55 -9.06 -16.24
N SER A 217 15.69 -9.33 -15.61
CA SER A 217 16.94 -9.74 -16.30
C SER A 217 17.15 -11.26 -16.29
N ARG A 218 16.18 -12.04 -15.82
CA ARG A 218 16.34 -13.50 -15.75
C ARG A 218 16.40 -14.14 -17.12
N PRO A 219 17.16 -15.23 -17.29
CA PRO A 219 17.20 -15.98 -18.52
C PRO A 219 15.78 -16.50 -18.89
N GLY A 220 15.43 -16.48 -20.16
CA GLY A 220 14.14 -16.96 -20.65
C GLY A 220 12.98 -15.97 -20.58
N ALA A 221 13.15 -14.81 -19.95
CA ALA A 221 12.14 -13.76 -19.94
C ALA A 221 12.14 -12.99 -21.28
N GLU A 222 10.99 -12.90 -21.92
CA GLU A 222 10.76 -12.14 -23.14
C GLU A 222 9.63 -11.12 -22.92
N TYR A 223 9.80 -9.93 -23.44
CA TYR A 223 8.84 -8.84 -23.30
C TYR A 223 8.38 -8.35 -24.66
N TYR A 224 7.09 -8.07 -24.80
CA TYR A 224 6.50 -7.53 -26.01
C TYR A 224 5.66 -6.31 -25.66
N LEU A 225 5.84 -5.24 -26.44
CA LEU A 225 5.09 -3.99 -26.29
C LEU A 225 3.98 -3.92 -27.34
N LEU A 226 2.75 -3.80 -26.90
CA LEU A 226 1.62 -3.46 -27.74
C LEU A 226 1.52 -1.95 -27.89
N GLN A 227 1.45 -1.47 -29.12
CA GLN A 227 1.29 -0.04 -29.42
C GLN A 227 0.07 0.18 -30.30
N VAL A 228 -0.61 1.30 -30.08
CA VAL A 228 -1.68 1.81 -30.92
C VAL A 228 -1.30 3.20 -31.40
N ASP A 229 -1.15 3.37 -32.72
CA ASP A 229 -0.64 4.60 -33.33
C ASP A 229 0.72 5.09 -32.77
N GLY A 230 1.56 4.14 -32.32
CA GLY A 230 2.87 4.41 -31.74
C GLY A 230 2.87 4.67 -30.22
N GLU A 231 1.70 4.75 -29.59
CA GLU A 231 1.58 4.93 -28.15
C GLU A 231 1.48 3.58 -27.42
N PRO A 232 2.17 3.39 -26.30
CA PRO A 232 2.05 2.18 -25.49
C PRO A 232 0.60 1.93 -25.05
N ALA A 233 0.04 0.77 -25.42
CA ALA A 233 -1.34 0.39 -25.12
C ALA A 233 -1.47 -0.91 -24.33
N GLY A 234 -0.36 -1.63 -24.14
CA GLY A 234 -0.31 -2.87 -23.38
C GLY A 234 1.05 -3.53 -23.50
N PHE A 235 1.23 -4.64 -22.85
CA PHE A 235 2.45 -5.45 -22.96
C PHE A 235 2.13 -6.91 -22.64
N CYS A 236 3.03 -7.82 -23.00
CA CYS A 236 3.02 -9.16 -22.44
C CYS A 236 4.43 -9.61 -22.01
N GLU A 237 4.46 -10.43 -20.99
CA GLU A 237 5.65 -11.08 -20.46
C GLU A 237 5.53 -12.59 -20.70
N LEU A 238 6.50 -13.14 -21.41
CA LEU A 238 6.65 -14.57 -21.63
C LEU A 238 7.84 -15.07 -20.84
N GLU A 239 7.73 -16.25 -20.28
CA GLU A 239 8.80 -16.93 -19.58
C GLU A 239 9.00 -18.33 -20.13
N ARG A 240 10.21 -18.62 -20.63
CA ARG A 240 10.60 -19.97 -21.01
C ARG A 240 11.13 -20.71 -19.81
N ASN A 241 10.66 -21.94 -19.59
CA ASN A 241 11.25 -22.79 -18.60
C ASN A 241 12.71 -23.19 -18.96
N GLU A 242 13.47 -23.71 -18.00
CA GLU A 242 14.89 -24.00 -18.17
C GLU A 242 15.19 -25.03 -19.28
N ASP A 243 14.30 -25.95 -19.56
CA ASP A 243 14.45 -26.94 -20.63
C ASP A 243 13.96 -26.43 -22.01
N GLY A 244 13.36 -25.24 -22.04
CA GLY A 244 12.88 -24.58 -23.26
C GLY A 244 11.66 -25.23 -23.92
N GLN A 245 11.02 -26.20 -23.25
CA GLN A 245 9.89 -26.94 -23.81
C GLN A 245 8.58 -26.20 -23.61
N ASP A 246 8.46 -25.44 -22.51
CA ASP A 246 7.26 -24.69 -22.19
C ASP A 246 7.51 -23.20 -22.17
N VAL A 247 6.48 -22.44 -22.48
CA VAL A 247 6.46 -20.99 -22.41
C VAL A 247 5.23 -20.56 -21.63
N GLU A 248 5.44 -19.87 -20.54
CA GLU A 248 4.36 -19.26 -19.75
C GLU A 248 4.08 -17.83 -20.23
N LEU A 249 2.81 -17.51 -20.43
CA LEU A 249 2.33 -16.14 -20.60
C LEU A 249 1.97 -15.61 -19.21
N SER A 250 2.89 -14.88 -18.57
CA SER A 250 2.78 -14.51 -17.18
C SER A 250 1.92 -13.26 -16.94
N TYR A 251 2.05 -12.27 -17.83
CA TYR A 251 1.32 -10.99 -17.74
C TYR A 251 0.95 -10.49 -19.14
N PHE A 252 -0.30 -10.00 -19.30
CA PHE A 252 -0.78 -9.45 -20.56
C PHE A 252 -2.02 -8.54 -20.37
#